data_8f6686f964950e1216adaa88c6fc1b24
#
_entry.id   8f6686f964950e1216adaa88c6fc1b24
#
_cell.length_a   1.000
_cell.length_b   1.000
_cell.length_c   1.000
_cell.angle_alpha   90.00
_cell.angle_beta   90.00
_cell.angle_gamma   90.00
#
_symmetry.space_group_name_H-M   'P 1'
#
loop_
_entity.id
_entity.type
_entity.pdbx_description
1 polymer ?
#
loop_
_entity_poly.entity_id
_entity_poly.type
_entity_poly.pdbx_seq_one_letter_code
_entity_poly.pdbx_strand_id
1 'polypeptide(L)'
;VCQAVLDYVVPYTNERVAFNEPISNRQSVAFMIADMAIETEALRLMIYKSAALKDLDEDYHKQASLTYRFATHHGMKIGTDGVQLLGGHGFTHEHPVELWYRNLRAIGIFEGGGGV
;
A
#
# COMPACT_ATOMS: atom_id res chain seq x y z
N VAL A 1 -2.95 -5.67 -3.75
CA VAL A 1 -3.74 -4.50 -3.31
C VAL A 1 -2.90 -3.24 -3.28
N CYS A 2 -1.73 -3.20 -2.60
CA CYS A 2 -0.86 -2.01 -2.56
C CYS A 2 -0.52 -1.46 -3.96
N GLN A 3 -0.15 -2.34 -4.90
CA GLN A 3 0.09 -1.93 -6.29
C GLN A 3 -1.15 -1.30 -6.92
N ALA A 4 -2.34 -1.86 -6.68
CA ALA A 4 -3.59 -1.32 -7.21
C ALA A 4 -3.86 0.09 -6.67
N VAL A 5 -3.59 0.34 -5.39
CA VAL A 5 -3.71 1.69 -4.80
C VAL A 5 -2.78 2.66 -5.53
N LEU A 6 -1.51 2.29 -5.70
CA LEU A 6 -0.51 3.12 -6.37
C LEU A 6 -0.91 3.43 -7.82
N ASP A 7 -1.31 2.40 -8.59
CA ASP A 7 -1.72 2.53 -9.99
C ASP A 7 -2.96 3.41 -10.16
N TYR A 8 -3.80 3.49 -9.13
CA TYR A 8 -5.00 4.33 -9.12
C TYR A 8 -4.71 5.78 -8.74
N VAL A 9 -3.91 6.01 -7.71
CA VAL A 9 -3.69 7.37 -7.19
C VAL A 9 -2.77 8.21 -8.09
N VAL A 10 -1.84 7.59 -8.83
CA VAL A 10 -0.91 8.32 -9.71
C VAL A 10 -1.68 9.09 -10.81
N PRO A 11 -2.50 8.46 -11.67
CA PRO A 11 -3.27 9.22 -12.65
C PRO A 11 -4.27 10.18 -11.98
N TYR A 12 -4.93 9.77 -10.90
CA TYR A 12 -5.89 10.62 -10.21
C TYR A 12 -5.24 11.95 -9.75
N THR A 13 -4.08 11.90 -9.11
CA THR A 13 -3.38 13.10 -8.61
C THR A 13 -2.82 13.97 -9.72
N ASN A 14 -2.50 13.37 -10.88
CA ASN A 14 -2.05 14.11 -12.06
C ASN A 14 -3.20 14.84 -12.78
N GLU A 15 -4.42 14.31 -12.71
CA GLU A 15 -5.62 14.88 -13.35
C GLU A 15 -6.37 15.84 -12.43
N ARG A 16 -6.36 15.58 -11.13
CA ARG A 16 -7.08 16.40 -10.14
C ARG A 16 -6.42 17.76 -10.00
N VAL A 17 -7.15 18.81 -10.34
CA VAL A 17 -6.71 20.21 -10.21
C VAL A 17 -7.26 20.83 -8.95
N ALA A 18 -6.39 21.41 -8.15
CA ALA A 18 -6.72 22.26 -7.00
C ALA A 18 -5.72 23.42 -6.95
N PHE A 19 -6.19 24.61 -6.61
CA PHE A 19 -5.38 25.83 -6.61
C PHE A 19 -4.67 26.08 -7.95
N ASN A 20 -5.37 25.84 -9.04
CA ASN A 20 -4.96 26.05 -10.45
C ASN A 20 -3.81 25.16 -10.94
N GLU A 21 -3.52 24.05 -10.26
CA GLU A 21 -2.51 23.08 -10.69
C GLU A 21 -2.91 21.66 -10.33
N PRO A 22 -2.36 20.62 -11.02
CA PRO A 22 -2.50 19.24 -10.57
C PRO A 22 -1.98 19.09 -9.15
N ILE A 23 -2.69 18.32 -8.32
CA ILE A 23 -2.27 18.12 -6.92
C ILE A 23 -0.96 17.36 -6.80
N SER A 24 -0.57 16.59 -7.82
CA SER A 24 0.73 15.91 -7.90
C SER A 24 1.93 16.89 -7.91
N ASN A 25 1.72 18.16 -8.29
CA ASN A 25 2.76 19.19 -8.23
C ASN A 25 3.12 19.61 -6.80
N ARG A 26 2.28 19.26 -5.82
CA ARG A 26 2.58 19.53 -4.42
C ARG A 26 3.61 18.53 -3.91
N GLN A 27 4.68 19.04 -3.30
CA GLN A 27 5.79 18.22 -2.81
C GLN A 27 5.31 17.15 -1.81
N SER A 28 4.38 17.49 -0.92
CA SER A 28 3.81 16.52 0.04
C SER A 28 3.09 15.35 -0.64
N VAL A 29 2.36 15.61 -1.71
CA VAL A 29 1.68 14.59 -2.52
C VAL A 29 2.70 13.73 -3.26
N ALA A 30 3.67 14.37 -3.91
CA ALA A 30 4.72 13.67 -4.66
C ALA A 30 5.54 12.74 -3.74
N PHE A 31 5.90 13.19 -2.55
CA PHE A 31 6.64 12.37 -1.58
C PHE A 31 5.80 11.23 -1.03
N MET A 32 4.52 11.44 -0.75
CA MET A 32 3.61 10.38 -0.32
C MET A 32 3.53 9.27 -1.37
N ILE A 33 3.40 9.62 -2.65
CA ILE A 33 3.38 8.66 -3.76
C ILE A 33 4.72 7.93 -3.90
N ALA A 34 5.84 8.64 -3.75
CA ALA A 34 7.17 8.03 -3.80
C ALA A 34 7.36 7.01 -2.66
N ASP A 35 6.94 7.33 -1.45
CA ASP A 35 6.98 6.41 -0.31
C ASP A 35 6.12 5.17 -0.57
N MET A 36 4.90 5.35 -1.09
CA MET A 36 4.02 4.23 -1.45
C MET A 36 4.67 3.29 -2.49
N ALA A 37 5.35 3.85 -3.48
CA ALA A 37 6.06 3.08 -4.50
C ALA A 37 7.23 2.27 -3.90
N ILE A 38 8.05 2.91 -3.06
CA ILE A 38 9.19 2.27 -2.38
C ILE A 38 8.70 1.13 -1.47
N GLU A 39 7.68 1.39 -0.66
CA GLU A 39 7.13 0.41 0.28
C GLU A 39 6.48 -0.78 -0.44
N THR A 40 5.80 -0.53 -1.56
CA THR A 40 5.19 -1.59 -2.39
C THR A 40 6.26 -2.48 -3.01
N GLU A 41 7.33 -1.89 -3.54
CA GLU A 41 8.44 -2.65 -4.13
C GLU A 41 9.21 -3.43 -3.07
N ALA A 42 9.49 -2.83 -1.92
CA ALA A 42 10.14 -3.51 -0.80
C ALA A 42 9.32 -4.74 -0.35
N LEU A 43 8.01 -4.58 -0.20
CA LEU A 43 7.12 -5.68 0.16
C LEU A 43 7.14 -6.80 -0.89
N ARG A 44 7.11 -6.46 -2.18
CA ARG A 44 7.20 -7.42 -3.28
C ARG A 44 8.47 -8.27 -3.20
N LEU A 45 9.62 -7.63 -3.00
CA LEU A 45 10.90 -8.30 -2.88
C LEU A 45 10.97 -9.19 -1.63
N MET A 46 10.41 -8.76 -0.51
CA MET A 46 10.33 -9.57 0.72
C MET A 46 9.47 -10.82 0.52
N ILE A 47 8.33 -10.69 -0.17
CA ILE A 47 7.45 -11.82 -0.50
C ILE A 47 8.18 -12.82 -1.40
N TYR A 48 8.83 -12.35 -2.46
CA TYR A 48 9.57 -13.22 -3.38
C TYR A 48 10.74 -13.92 -2.68
N LYS A 49 11.44 -13.21 -1.78
CA LYS A 49 12.50 -13.85 -0.98
C LYS A 49 11.95 -14.96 -0.10
N SER A 50 10.84 -14.74 0.58
CA SER A 50 10.20 -15.76 1.42
C SER A 50 9.78 -16.98 0.60
N ALA A 51 9.19 -16.76 -0.57
CA ALA A 51 8.78 -17.81 -1.48
C ALA A 51 9.96 -18.59 -2.04
N ALA A 52 11.02 -17.90 -2.46
CA ALA A 52 12.25 -18.53 -2.98
C ALA A 52 12.91 -19.43 -1.94
N LEU A 53 13.03 -19.00 -0.69
CA LEU A 53 13.57 -19.82 0.39
C LEU A 53 12.76 -21.11 0.58
N LYS A 54 11.43 -21.01 0.54
CA LYS A 54 10.54 -22.17 0.62
C LYS A 54 10.72 -23.11 -0.55
N ASP A 55 10.83 -22.58 -1.77
CA ASP A 55 11.00 -23.39 -2.98
C ASP A 55 12.34 -24.11 -3.02
N LEU A 56 13.37 -23.56 -2.37
CA LEU A 56 14.71 -24.15 -2.22
C LEU A 56 14.80 -25.12 -1.02
N ASP A 57 13.72 -25.37 -0.33
CA ASP A 57 13.66 -26.20 0.89
C ASP A 57 14.57 -25.68 2.02
N GLU A 58 14.74 -24.34 2.08
CA GLU A 58 15.48 -23.64 3.13
C GLU A 58 14.55 -23.10 4.22
N ASP A 59 15.10 -22.72 5.37
CA ASP A 59 14.31 -22.12 6.45
C ASP A 59 13.81 -20.72 6.05
N TYR A 60 12.51 -20.63 5.80
CA TYR A 60 11.81 -19.40 5.41
C TYR A 60 11.02 -18.76 6.57
N HIS A 61 10.88 -19.39 7.72
CA HIS A 61 9.97 -18.96 8.78
C HIS A 61 10.27 -17.55 9.29
N LYS A 62 11.52 -17.25 9.54
CA LYS A 62 11.95 -15.90 9.95
C LYS A 62 11.62 -14.87 8.89
N GLN A 63 11.95 -15.16 7.63
CA GLN A 63 11.69 -14.23 6.53
C GLN A 63 10.18 -14.01 6.32
N ALA A 64 9.38 -15.06 6.39
CA ALA A 64 7.93 -14.97 6.30
C ALA A 64 7.33 -14.09 7.41
N SER A 65 7.79 -14.27 8.66
CA SER A 65 7.35 -13.46 9.80
C SER A 65 7.70 -11.97 9.63
N LEU A 66 8.92 -11.67 9.17
CA LEU A 66 9.33 -10.29 8.88
C LEU A 66 8.49 -9.68 7.76
N THR A 67 8.23 -10.45 6.69
CA THR A 67 7.40 -10.04 5.56
C THR A 67 5.98 -9.74 6.00
N TYR A 68 5.39 -10.59 6.82
CA TYR A 68 4.04 -10.39 7.36
C TYR A 68 3.97 -9.10 8.20
N ARG A 69 4.92 -8.89 9.09
CA ARG A 69 5.00 -7.65 9.90
C ARG A 69 5.13 -6.41 9.04
N PHE A 70 5.98 -6.45 8.03
CA PHE A 70 6.13 -5.35 7.08
C PHE A 70 4.83 -5.11 6.30
N ALA A 71 4.21 -6.18 5.79
CA ALA A 71 2.97 -6.10 5.02
C ALA A 71 1.81 -5.49 5.82
N THR A 72 1.64 -5.88 7.08
CA THR A 72 0.55 -5.35 7.92
C THR A 72 0.73 -3.88 8.23
N HIS A 73 1.95 -3.44 8.52
CA HIS A 73 2.25 -2.06 8.85
C HIS A 73 2.20 -1.15 7.62
N HIS A 74 2.99 -1.46 6.60
CA HIS A 74 3.10 -0.62 5.40
C HIS A 74 1.89 -0.73 4.48
N GLY A 75 1.27 -1.90 4.41
CA GLY A 75 0.02 -2.07 3.67
C GLY A 75 -1.08 -1.17 4.22
N MET A 76 -1.21 -1.09 5.54
CA MET A 76 -2.20 -0.20 6.16
C MET A 76 -1.88 1.28 5.89
N LYS A 77 -0.60 1.67 5.95
CA LYS A 77 -0.17 3.02 5.61
C LYS A 77 -0.52 3.36 4.15
N ILE A 78 -0.20 2.47 3.21
CA ILE A 78 -0.52 2.66 1.77
C ILE A 78 -2.04 2.80 1.58
N GLY A 79 -2.85 1.99 2.24
CA GLY A 79 -4.30 2.09 2.19
C GLY A 79 -4.81 3.44 2.70
N THR A 80 -4.26 3.90 3.82
CA THR A 80 -4.61 5.20 4.42
C THR A 80 -4.21 6.36 3.50
N ASP A 81 -2.99 6.33 2.96
CA ASP A 81 -2.48 7.34 2.04
C ASP A 81 -3.30 7.40 0.75
N GLY A 82 -3.75 6.24 0.24
CA GLY A 82 -4.64 6.18 -0.92
C GLY A 82 -5.96 6.90 -0.68
N VAL A 83 -6.59 6.68 0.46
CA VAL A 83 -7.81 7.42 0.85
C VAL A 83 -7.52 8.91 1.01
N GLN A 84 -6.42 9.26 1.65
CA GLN A 84 -6.01 10.65 1.87
C GLN A 84 -5.80 11.41 0.55
N LEU A 85 -5.15 10.77 -0.44
CA LEU A 85 -4.86 11.39 -1.73
C LEU A 85 -6.11 11.69 -2.56
N LEU A 86 -7.19 10.93 -2.37
CA LEU A 86 -8.48 11.20 -2.99
C LEU A 86 -9.32 12.22 -2.21
N GLY A 87 -8.93 12.58 -0.99
CA GLY A 87 -9.70 13.49 -0.15
C GLY A 87 -11.10 12.94 0.15
N GLY A 88 -12.15 13.76 0.03
CA GLY A 88 -13.53 13.33 0.25
C GLY A 88 -13.97 12.18 -0.66
N HIS A 89 -13.45 12.09 -1.85
CA HIS A 89 -13.74 10.99 -2.79
C HIS A 89 -13.21 9.63 -2.31
N GLY A 90 -12.19 9.62 -1.44
CA GLY A 90 -11.62 8.41 -0.87
C GLY A 90 -12.56 7.63 0.05
N PHE A 91 -13.62 8.28 0.55
CA PHE A 91 -14.62 7.66 1.42
C PHE A 91 -15.88 7.19 0.67
N THR A 92 -15.94 7.37 -0.64
CA THR A 92 -17.10 7.03 -1.45
C THR A 92 -16.92 5.68 -2.15
N HIS A 93 -18.05 4.99 -2.42
CA HIS A 93 -18.04 3.74 -3.18
C HIS A 93 -17.78 3.94 -4.69
N GLU A 94 -17.76 5.17 -5.16
CA GLU A 94 -17.45 5.51 -6.56
C GLU A 94 -15.98 5.26 -6.91
N HIS A 95 -15.10 5.23 -5.88
CA HIS A 95 -13.67 4.98 -6.02
C HIS A 95 -13.27 3.75 -5.20
N PRO A 96 -12.35 2.91 -5.70
CA PRO A 96 -12.05 1.63 -5.06
C PRO A 96 -11.12 1.72 -3.84
N VAL A 97 -10.52 2.88 -3.59
CA VAL A 97 -9.50 3.01 -2.52
C VAL A 97 -10.06 2.73 -1.12
N GLU A 98 -11.33 3.03 -0.84
CA GLU A 98 -11.95 2.72 0.45
C GLU A 98 -12.08 1.21 0.67
N LEU A 99 -12.40 0.46 -0.37
CA LEU A 99 -12.45 -1.00 -0.33
C LEU A 99 -11.05 -1.58 -0.09
N TRP A 100 -10.07 -1.10 -0.82
CA TRP A 100 -8.67 -1.54 -0.67
C TRP A 100 -8.10 -1.20 0.71
N TYR A 101 -8.44 -0.03 1.26
CA TYR A 101 -8.12 0.35 2.64
C TYR A 101 -8.66 -0.69 3.63
N ARG A 102 -9.94 -1.07 3.52
CA ARG A 102 -10.54 -2.07 4.40
C ARG A 102 -9.91 -3.44 4.23
N ASN A 103 -9.60 -3.85 3.00
CA ASN A 103 -8.93 -5.11 2.72
C ASN A 103 -7.51 -5.15 3.31
N LEU A 104 -6.75 -4.08 3.20
CA LEU A 104 -5.41 -3.98 3.77
C LEU A 104 -5.44 -4.03 5.30
N ARG A 105 -6.46 -3.44 5.93
CA ARG A 105 -6.65 -3.57 7.39
C ARG A 105 -6.93 -5.00 7.82
N ALA A 106 -7.69 -5.74 7.03
CA ALA A 106 -8.06 -7.12 7.34
C ALA A 106 -6.85 -8.08 7.39
N ILE A 107 -5.81 -7.83 6.58
CA ILE A 107 -4.58 -8.64 6.57
C ILE A 107 -3.96 -8.73 7.96
N GLY A 108 -3.94 -7.66 8.74
CA GLY A 108 -3.40 -7.65 10.10
C GLY A 108 -4.24 -8.43 11.12
N ILE A 109 -5.45 -8.86 10.75
CA ILE A 109 -6.35 -9.63 11.62
C ILE A 109 -6.26 -11.13 11.30
N PHE A 110 -6.10 -11.47 10.02
CA PHE A 110 -5.93 -12.85 9.58
C PHE A 110 -4.54 -13.38 9.94
N GLU A 111 -4.36 -14.69 9.88
CA GLU A 111 -3.06 -15.37 9.99
C GLU A 111 -2.30 -15.10 11.30
N GLY A 112 -3.00 -14.86 12.41
CA GLY A 112 -2.36 -14.80 13.72
C GLY A 112 -2.26 -13.43 14.38
N GLY A 113 -2.97 -12.44 13.89
CA GLY A 113 -3.16 -11.17 14.60
C GLY A 113 -1.87 -10.38 14.89
N GLY A 114 -0.90 -10.44 14.01
CA GLY A 114 0.40 -9.77 14.17
C GLY A 114 0.39 -8.25 14.14
N GLY A 115 -0.77 -7.63 14.17
CA GLY A 115 -0.93 -6.19 14.05
C GLY A 115 -1.43 -5.46 15.30
N VAL A 116 -1.40 -6.12 16.42
CA VAL A 116 -1.85 -5.49 17.68
C VAL A 116 -0.66 -5.06 18.50
#